data_2193edfeacc9476b76421e4550aced29
#
_entry.id   2193edfeacc9476b76421e4550aced29
#
_cell.length_a   1.000
_cell.length_b   1.000
_cell.length_c   1.000
_cell.angle_alpha   90.00
_cell.angle_beta   90.00
_cell.angle_gamma   90.00
#
_symmetry.space_group_name_H-M   'P 1'
#
loop_
_entity.id
_entity.type
_entity.pdbx_description
1 polymer ?
#
loop_
_entity_poly.entity_id
_entity_poly.type
_entity_poly.pdbx_seq_one_letter_code
_entity_poly.pdbx_strand_id
1 'polypeptide(L)'
;MLAEVPKAAVVITNPTHYAVALTYRQGDTSAPRLVAKGVDSMAARIRAAAEAHGVPIVSAPPLARALWRMEPDTEIPSEHWQA
;
A
#
# COMPACT_ATOMS: atom_id res chain seq x y z
N MET A 1 4.27 -0.11 11.26
CA MET A 1 4.13 0.41 9.91
C MET A 1 5.04 -0.30 8.92
N LEU A 2 6.33 -0.02 8.92
CA LEU A 2 7.23 -0.70 7.98
C LEU A 2 7.24 -2.22 8.21
N ALA A 3 7.13 -2.64 9.44
CA ALA A 3 7.09 -4.06 9.79
C ALA A 3 5.87 -4.80 9.21
N GLU A 4 4.84 -4.07 8.80
CA GLU A 4 3.66 -4.69 8.20
C GLU A 4 3.82 -4.96 6.70
N VAL A 5 4.82 -4.36 6.06
CA VAL A 5 4.99 -4.49 4.62
C VAL A 5 5.19 -5.94 4.16
N PRO A 6 5.95 -6.79 4.87
CA PRO A 6 6.09 -8.19 4.44
C PRO A 6 4.77 -8.96 4.37
N LYS A 7 3.75 -8.51 5.10
CA LYS A 7 2.44 -9.16 5.12
C LYS A 7 1.46 -8.51 4.15
N ALA A 8 1.87 -7.48 3.44
CA ALA A 8 0.98 -6.76 2.53
C ALA A 8 0.68 -7.59 1.29
N ALA A 9 -0.48 -7.32 0.70
CA ALA A 9 -0.87 -7.96 -0.56
C ALA A 9 -0.28 -7.22 -1.75
N VAL A 10 -0.09 -5.91 -1.63
CA VAL A 10 0.41 -5.08 -2.73
C VAL A 10 0.93 -3.76 -2.17
N VAL A 11 1.88 -3.18 -2.88
CA VAL A 11 2.33 -1.81 -2.63
C VAL A 11 2.00 -0.98 -3.87
N ILE A 12 1.25 0.09 -3.66
CA ILE A 12 0.87 1.03 -4.73
C ILE A 12 1.80 2.22 -4.66
N THR A 13 2.39 2.60 -5.78
CA THR A 13 3.37 3.67 -5.80
C THR A 13 3.01 4.81 -6.75
N ASN A 14 3.43 6.00 -6.36
CA ASN A 14 3.68 7.11 -7.26
C ASN A 14 5.21 7.15 -7.31
N PRO A 15 5.84 6.64 -8.37
CA PRO A 15 7.06 5.81 -8.28
C PRO A 15 8.15 6.26 -7.35
N THR A 16 8.45 7.56 -7.25
CA THR A 16 9.55 8.00 -6.40
C THR A 16 9.07 8.82 -5.20
N HIS A 17 7.77 9.17 -5.16
CA HIS A 17 7.27 10.05 -4.11
C HIS A 17 6.50 9.32 -3.03
N TYR A 18 5.56 8.46 -3.41
CA TYR A 18 4.67 7.79 -2.45
C TYR A 18 4.72 6.29 -2.61
N ALA A 19 4.63 5.59 -1.48
CA ALA A 19 4.38 4.15 -1.46
C ALA A 19 3.35 3.87 -0.38
N VAL A 20 2.34 3.08 -0.73
CA VAL A 20 1.24 2.74 0.17
C VAL A 20 1.09 1.22 0.15
N ALA A 21 1.21 0.58 1.32
CA ALA A 21 1.07 -0.86 1.45
C ALA A 21 -0.35 -1.20 1.90
N LEU A 22 -0.97 -2.14 1.19
CA LEU A 22 -2.33 -2.57 1.46
C LEU A 22 -2.33 -4.05 1.80
N THR A 23 -3.14 -4.44 2.79
CA THR A 23 -3.39 -5.85 3.06
C THR A 23 -4.79 -6.21 2.59
N TYR A 24 -4.95 -7.48 2.26
CA TYR A 24 -6.24 -8.02 1.89
C TYR A 24 -6.35 -9.41 2.49
N ARG A 25 -7.36 -9.65 3.33
CA ARG A 25 -7.56 -10.95 3.93
C ARG A 25 -8.30 -11.86 2.97
N GLN A 26 -7.64 -12.93 2.59
CA GLN A 26 -8.24 -13.90 1.71
C GLN A 26 -9.43 -14.58 2.42
N GLY A 27 -10.55 -14.70 1.72
CA GLY A 27 -11.74 -15.30 2.29
C GLY A 27 -12.56 -14.37 3.16
N ASP A 28 -12.10 -13.16 3.36
CA ASP A 28 -12.81 -12.15 4.12
C ASP A 28 -13.53 -11.22 3.15
N THR A 29 -14.74 -10.78 3.51
CA THR A 29 -15.48 -9.83 2.69
C THR A 29 -15.11 -8.39 3.00
N SER A 30 -14.21 -8.18 3.96
CA SER A 30 -13.75 -6.85 4.33
C SER A 30 -12.96 -6.19 3.21
N ALA A 31 -13.01 -4.87 3.15
CA ALA A 31 -12.21 -4.10 2.22
C ALA A 31 -10.72 -4.24 2.57
N PRO A 32 -9.82 -4.01 1.58
CA PRO A 32 -8.40 -3.91 1.87
C PRO A 32 -8.13 -2.81 2.89
N ARG A 33 -7.05 -2.97 3.65
CA ARG A 33 -6.66 -1.99 4.66
C ARG A 33 -5.31 -1.39 4.30
N LEU A 34 -5.16 -0.10 4.57
CA LEU A 34 -3.89 0.59 4.44
C LEU A 34 -3.08 0.33 5.71
N VAL A 35 -1.92 -0.32 5.57
CA VAL A 35 -1.10 -0.70 6.74
C VAL A 35 0.21 0.03 6.82
N ALA A 36 0.65 0.68 5.76
CA ALA A 36 1.86 1.49 5.77
C ALA A 36 1.80 2.50 4.65
N LYS A 37 2.38 3.66 4.88
CA LYS A 37 2.55 4.66 3.83
C LYS A 37 3.82 5.45 4.10
N GLY A 38 4.45 5.92 3.04
CA GLY A 38 5.67 6.69 3.17
C GLY A 38 5.89 7.59 1.97
N VAL A 39 6.69 8.62 2.18
CA VAL A 39 7.06 9.58 1.16
C VAL A 39 8.58 9.61 1.06
N ASP A 40 9.11 9.83 -0.14
CA ASP A 40 10.53 9.96 -0.42
C ASP A 40 11.36 8.81 0.15
N SER A 41 12.21 9.04 1.16
CA SER A 41 13.10 8.00 1.70
C SER A 41 12.30 6.87 2.34
N MET A 42 11.19 7.16 3.01
CA MET A 42 10.35 6.11 3.56
C MET A 42 9.67 5.30 2.45
N ALA A 43 9.25 5.95 1.37
CA ALA A 43 8.70 5.25 0.22
C ALA A 43 9.73 4.26 -0.35
N ALA A 44 10.99 4.68 -0.43
CA ALA A 44 12.06 3.81 -0.89
C ALA A 44 12.24 2.60 0.03
N ARG A 45 12.13 2.80 1.34
CA ARG A 45 12.23 1.69 2.30
C ARG A 45 11.07 0.73 2.19
N ILE A 46 9.86 1.24 1.94
CA ILE A 46 8.69 0.40 1.75
C ILE A 46 8.87 -0.44 0.48
N ARG A 47 9.34 0.16 -0.61
CA ARG A 47 9.59 -0.59 -1.85
C ARG A 47 10.64 -1.67 -1.64
N ALA A 48 11.72 -1.34 -0.94
CA ALA A 48 12.79 -2.31 -0.68
C ALA A 48 12.27 -3.48 0.16
N ALA A 49 11.49 -3.20 1.19
CA ALA A 49 10.89 -4.25 2.01
C ALA A 49 9.94 -5.14 1.19
N ALA A 50 9.15 -4.52 0.32
CA ALA A 50 8.24 -5.28 -0.55
C ALA A 50 9.02 -6.20 -1.48
N GLU A 51 10.08 -5.70 -2.11
CA GLU A 51 10.91 -6.51 -2.99
C GLU A 51 11.57 -7.67 -2.24
N ALA A 52 12.05 -7.42 -1.04
CA ALA A 52 12.73 -8.43 -0.25
C ALA A 52 11.79 -9.59 0.14
N HIS A 53 10.49 -9.33 0.21
CA HIS A 53 9.51 -10.32 0.66
C HIS A 53 8.53 -10.75 -0.43
N GLY A 54 8.82 -10.40 -1.67
CA GLY A 54 7.99 -10.85 -2.79
C GLY A 54 6.62 -10.21 -2.88
N VAL A 55 6.45 -9.04 -2.28
CA VAL A 55 5.18 -8.31 -2.35
C VAL A 55 5.13 -7.54 -3.67
N PRO A 56 4.06 -7.70 -4.47
CA PRO A 56 3.95 -6.98 -5.75
C PRO A 56 3.94 -5.47 -5.55
N ILE A 57 4.59 -4.76 -6.46
CA ILE A 57 4.62 -3.31 -6.48
C ILE A 57 3.98 -2.84 -7.77
N VAL A 58 2.97 -2.00 -7.66
CA VAL A 58 2.21 -1.50 -8.81
C VAL A 58 2.30 0.02 -8.87
N SER A 59 2.78 0.55 -9.98
CA SER A 59 2.83 1.99 -10.20
C SER A 59 1.46 2.47 -10.63
N ALA A 60 0.83 3.30 -9.81
CA ALA A 60 -0.48 3.86 -10.07
C ALA A 60 -0.58 5.23 -9.39
N PRO A 61 0.05 6.27 -9.99
CA PRO A 61 0.17 7.56 -9.31
C PRO A 61 -1.14 8.18 -8.84
N PRO A 62 -2.22 8.19 -9.64
CA PRO A 62 -3.48 8.75 -9.13
C PRO A 62 -4.02 8.00 -7.92
N LEU A 63 -3.94 6.68 -7.95
CA LEU A 63 -4.39 5.86 -6.82
C LEU A 63 -3.51 6.07 -5.60
N ALA A 64 -2.20 6.11 -5.79
CA ALA A 64 -1.27 6.32 -4.68
C ALA A 64 -1.55 7.67 -3.99
N ARG A 65 -1.82 8.70 -4.76
CA ARG A 65 -2.14 10.01 -4.19
C ARG A 65 -3.44 10.00 -3.40
N ALA A 66 -4.46 9.30 -3.91
CA ALA A 66 -5.73 9.19 -3.21
C ALA A 66 -5.57 8.40 -1.91
N LEU A 67 -4.85 7.29 -1.97
CA LEU A 67 -4.63 6.45 -0.79
C LEU A 67 -3.75 7.13 0.25
N TRP A 68 -2.81 7.96 -0.18
CA TRP A 68 -1.91 8.66 0.72
C TRP A 68 -2.65 9.51 1.74
N ARG A 69 -3.82 10.02 1.38
CA ARG A 69 -4.62 10.87 2.25
C ARG A 69 -5.34 10.11 3.36
N MET A 70 -5.32 8.78 3.28
CA MET A 70 -6.05 7.96 4.25
C MET A 70 -5.18 7.69 5.48
N GLU A 71 -5.84 7.49 6.62
CA GLU A 71 -5.15 7.14 7.84
C GLU A 71 -4.68 5.68 7.80
N PRO A 72 -3.53 5.37 8.43
CA PRO A 72 -3.12 3.97 8.58
C PRO A 72 -4.17 3.14 9.32
N ASP A 73 -4.22 1.86 8.99
CA ASP A 73 -5.12 0.87 9.59
C ASP A 73 -6.60 1.12 9.32
N THR A 74 -6.89 1.87 8.25
CA THR A 74 -8.28 2.09 7.84
C THR A 74 -8.59 1.24 6.61
N GLU A 75 -9.88 0.94 6.44
CA GLU A 75 -10.34 0.24 5.25
C GLU A 75 -10.39 1.17 4.06
N ILE A 76 -10.07 0.61 2.90
CA ILE A 76 -10.08 1.37 1.65
C ILE A 76 -11.50 1.42 1.11
N PRO A 77 -12.05 2.60 0.79
CA PRO A 77 -13.36 2.69 0.16
C PRO A 77 -13.41 1.91 -1.16
N SER A 78 -14.56 1.30 -1.45
CA SER A 78 -14.70 0.45 -2.63
C SER A 78 -14.36 1.17 -3.93
N GLU A 79 -14.57 2.48 -3.99
CA GLU A 79 -14.26 3.27 -5.17
C GLU A 79 -12.77 3.25 -5.53
N HIS A 80 -11.89 2.94 -4.57
CA HIS A 80 -10.46 2.91 -4.81
C HIS A 80 -9.92 1.51 -5.11
N TRP A 81 -10.59 0.45 -4.68
CA TRP A 81 -10.03 -0.89 -4.87
C TRP A 81 -10.75 -1.72 -5.93
N GLN A 82 -11.83 -1.20 -6.50
CA GLN A 82 -12.48 -1.86 -7.63
C GLN A 82 -11.81 -1.54 -8.96
N ALA A 83 -10.96 -0.56 -8.96
CA ALA A 83 -10.18 -0.24 -10.15
C ALA A 83 -8.97 -1.18 -10.27
#